data_060297cb1d92f2dd80f1c29e647cc84c
#
_entry.id   060297cb1d92f2dd80f1c29e647cc84c
#
_cell.length_a   1.000
_cell.length_b   1.000
_cell.length_c   1.000
_cell.angle_alpha   90.00
_cell.angle_beta   90.00
_cell.angle_gamma   90.00
#
_symmetry.space_group_name_H-M   'P 1'
#
loop_
_entity.id
_entity.type
_entity.pdbx_description
1 polymer ?
#
loop_
_entity_poly.entity_id
_entity_poly.type
_entity_poly.pdbx_seq_one_letter_code
_entity_poly.pdbx_strand_id
1 'polypeptide(L)'
;MKIAKFLRILAAVCLLGVSANALEEGVNYQVLQKPLNVPKNSVVKIFNYECPHCYAFDRTVTPQLMKKLEGTEFLPWHLKTKGVFGQTASGIFAALIVLDEKDDVSLLSDESKFKKAKFAIYKAVHDKKDDFGGGSDKQRFIKTALDAAGVSMSEYEAALASKKAQALLAQWDAGYEVAVISGVPAFVVSGKYLLNTSSFGSVDEMVAAVKELLAK
;
A
#
# COMPACT_ATOMS: atom_id res chain seq x y z
N MET A 1 -35.57 -51.10 -50.41
CA MET A 1 -35.13 -49.67 -50.55
C MET A 1 -35.11 -49.05 -49.16
N LYS A 2 -33.93 -48.91 -48.54
CA LYS A 2 -33.77 -48.48 -47.15
C LYS A 2 -33.32 -47.02 -47.17
N ILE A 3 -34.17 -46.13 -46.63
CA ILE A 3 -33.86 -44.70 -46.49
C ILE A 3 -33.19 -44.49 -45.13
N ALA A 4 -31.91 -44.19 -45.16
CA ALA A 4 -31.15 -43.86 -43.97
C ALA A 4 -31.42 -42.40 -43.55
N LYS A 5 -32.00 -42.20 -42.35
CA LYS A 5 -32.16 -40.88 -41.74
C LYS A 5 -30.83 -40.46 -41.06
N PHE A 6 -30.16 -39.47 -41.62
CA PHE A 6 -29.06 -38.80 -40.96
C PHE A 6 -29.59 -37.84 -39.88
N LEU A 7 -29.36 -38.19 -38.64
CA LEU A 7 -29.65 -37.34 -37.48
C LEU A 7 -28.43 -36.41 -37.26
N ARG A 8 -28.52 -35.14 -37.62
CA ARG A 8 -27.54 -34.14 -37.31
C ARG A 8 -27.74 -33.65 -35.87
N ILE A 9 -26.86 -34.09 -34.96
CA ILE A 9 -26.81 -33.59 -33.61
C ILE A 9 -26.05 -32.26 -33.68
N LEU A 10 -26.75 -31.15 -33.49
CA LEU A 10 -26.18 -29.81 -33.34
C LEU A 10 -25.74 -29.67 -31.89
N ALA A 11 -24.46 -29.85 -31.62
CA ALA A 11 -23.87 -29.59 -30.31
C ALA A 11 -23.76 -28.05 -30.12
N ALA A 12 -24.72 -27.49 -29.38
CA ALA A 12 -24.63 -26.11 -28.91
C ALA A 12 -23.57 -26.03 -27.80
N VAL A 13 -22.38 -25.60 -28.14
CA VAL A 13 -21.33 -25.23 -27.16
C VAL A 13 -21.78 -23.94 -26.51
N CYS A 14 -22.39 -24.02 -25.32
CA CYS A 14 -22.56 -22.86 -24.44
C CYS A 14 -21.20 -22.43 -23.95
N LEU A 15 -20.57 -21.46 -24.62
CA LEU A 15 -19.50 -20.65 -24.10
C LEU A 15 -20.06 -19.84 -22.91
N LEU A 16 -19.90 -20.36 -21.70
CA LEU A 16 -20.05 -19.57 -20.48
C LEU A 16 -18.91 -18.56 -20.50
N GLY A 17 -19.16 -17.44 -21.15
CA GLY A 17 -18.31 -16.26 -21.04
C GLY A 17 -18.32 -15.84 -19.58
N VAL A 18 -17.21 -16.05 -18.87
CA VAL A 18 -16.94 -15.34 -17.63
C VAL A 18 -16.86 -13.87 -18.03
N SER A 19 -17.94 -13.14 -17.84
CA SER A 19 -17.94 -11.68 -17.98
C SER A 19 -17.05 -11.16 -16.89
N ALA A 20 -15.76 -10.96 -17.18
CA ALA A 20 -14.94 -10.08 -16.38
C ALA A 20 -15.64 -8.71 -16.46
N ASN A 21 -16.27 -8.28 -15.38
CA ASN A 21 -16.83 -6.94 -15.31
C ASN A 21 -15.68 -5.98 -15.58
N ALA A 22 -15.78 -5.25 -16.69
CA ALA A 22 -14.79 -4.21 -17.02
C ALA A 22 -14.73 -3.19 -15.88
N LEU A 23 -13.53 -2.72 -15.56
CA LEU A 23 -13.36 -1.68 -14.54
C LEU A 23 -14.09 -0.41 -14.96
N GLU A 24 -14.89 0.12 -14.06
CA GLU A 24 -15.70 1.32 -14.27
C GLU A 24 -15.13 2.49 -13.44
N GLU A 25 -14.84 3.60 -14.13
CA GLU A 25 -14.48 4.85 -13.46
C GLU A 25 -15.66 5.41 -12.66
N GLY A 26 -15.41 5.87 -11.45
CA GLY A 26 -16.44 6.29 -10.51
C GLY A 26 -16.98 5.16 -9.64
N VAL A 27 -16.80 3.89 -10.04
CA VAL A 27 -17.22 2.70 -9.26
C VAL A 27 -16.00 2.00 -8.65
N ASN A 28 -15.08 1.51 -9.47
CA ASN A 28 -13.92 0.74 -9.02
C ASN A 28 -12.68 1.62 -8.79
N TYR A 29 -12.58 2.69 -9.52
CA TYR A 29 -11.50 3.66 -9.38
C TYR A 29 -11.96 5.06 -9.82
N GLN A 30 -11.17 6.06 -9.46
CA GLN A 30 -11.30 7.39 -10.05
C GLN A 30 -9.94 7.90 -10.54
N VAL A 31 -9.96 8.72 -11.59
CA VAL A 31 -8.76 9.38 -12.10
C VAL A 31 -8.48 10.61 -11.24
N LEU A 32 -7.27 10.69 -10.66
CA LEU A 32 -6.84 11.87 -9.91
C LEU A 32 -6.71 13.07 -10.85
N GLN A 33 -7.28 14.20 -10.49
CA GLN A 33 -7.13 15.46 -11.24
C GLN A 33 -5.66 15.90 -11.30
N LYS A 34 -4.92 15.64 -10.21
CA LYS A 34 -3.48 15.90 -10.10
C LYS A 34 -2.76 14.59 -9.82
N PRO A 35 -2.19 13.96 -10.85
CA PRO A 35 -1.45 12.71 -10.67
C PRO A 35 -0.27 12.88 -9.71
N LEU A 36 0.03 11.81 -8.96
CA LEU A 36 1.23 11.73 -8.13
C LEU A 36 2.46 11.53 -9.04
N ASN A 37 3.55 12.20 -8.70
CA ASN A 37 4.81 12.05 -9.44
C ASN A 37 5.56 10.78 -8.97
N VAL A 38 5.20 9.66 -9.57
CA VAL A 38 5.77 8.33 -9.28
C VAL A 38 5.96 7.54 -10.57
N PRO A 39 6.75 6.44 -10.56
CA PRO A 39 6.88 5.55 -11.71
C PRO A 39 5.53 5.00 -12.18
N LYS A 40 5.36 4.82 -13.50
CA LYS A 40 4.12 4.27 -14.06
C LYS A 40 3.83 2.85 -13.56
N ASN A 41 4.87 2.01 -13.44
CA ASN A 41 4.70 0.65 -12.92
C ASN A 41 4.81 0.63 -11.39
N SER A 42 3.93 1.36 -10.71
CA SER A 42 3.93 1.46 -9.25
C SER A 42 2.54 1.42 -8.62
N VAL A 43 2.51 1.00 -7.37
CA VAL A 43 1.35 1.11 -6.47
C VAL A 43 1.76 1.92 -5.26
N VAL A 44 1.19 3.09 -5.11
CA VAL A 44 1.33 3.93 -3.91
C VAL A 44 0.29 3.50 -2.90
N LYS A 45 0.71 3.19 -1.68
CA LYS A 45 -0.18 3.01 -0.54
C LYS A 45 -0.04 4.17 0.42
N ILE A 46 -1.09 4.97 0.55
CA ILE A 46 -1.14 6.07 1.51
C ILE A 46 -1.73 5.54 2.81
N PHE A 47 -1.05 5.76 3.92
CA PHE A 47 -1.42 5.21 5.21
C PHE A 47 -1.06 6.12 6.38
N ASN A 48 -1.56 5.79 7.57
CA ASN A 48 -1.17 6.43 8.82
C ASN A 48 -1.08 5.39 9.94
N TYR A 49 -0.15 5.57 10.87
CA TYR A 49 0.09 4.61 11.96
C TYR A 49 -1.07 4.51 12.97
N GLU A 50 -1.89 5.56 13.11
CA GLU A 50 -3.09 5.53 13.97
C GLU A 50 -4.31 4.91 13.31
N CYS A 51 -4.24 4.58 12.02
CA CYS A 51 -5.37 4.06 11.26
C CYS A 51 -5.52 2.53 11.47
N PRO A 52 -6.57 2.04 12.16
CA PRO A 52 -6.76 0.60 12.38
C PRO A 52 -7.02 -0.16 11.07
N HIS A 53 -7.68 0.46 10.09
CA HIS A 53 -7.88 -0.13 8.76
C HIS A 53 -6.56 -0.26 8.00
N CYS A 54 -5.63 0.69 8.14
CA CYS A 54 -4.29 0.60 7.57
C CYS A 54 -3.53 -0.61 8.13
N TYR A 55 -3.60 -0.81 9.45
CA TYR A 55 -3.01 -1.98 10.12
C TYR A 55 -3.64 -3.29 9.65
N ALA A 56 -4.98 -3.36 9.56
CA ALA A 56 -5.66 -4.55 9.06
C ALA A 56 -5.24 -4.88 7.61
N PHE A 57 -5.21 -3.90 6.71
CA PHE A 57 -4.76 -4.07 5.33
C PHE A 57 -3.30 -4.51 5.22
N ASP A 58 -2.41 -4.00 6.09
CA ASP A 58 -1.00 -4.41 6.10
C ASP A 58 -0.79 -5.84 6.57
N ARG A 59 -1.71 -6.38 7.39
CA ARG A 59 -1.67 -7.79 7.81
C ARG A 59 -2.23 -8.75 6.77
N THR A 60 -3.20 -8.32 5.97
CA THR A 60 -4.03 -9.23 5.16
C THR A 60 -3.98 -8.94 3.67
N VAL A 61 -4.30 -7.72 3.24
CA VAL A 61 -4.48 -7.35 1.83
C VAL A 61 -3.18 -6.98 1.15
N THR A 62 -2.43 -6.02 1.72
CA THR A 62 -1.24 -5.45 1.09
C THR A 62 -0.19 -6.51 0.71
N PRO A 63 0.19 -7.46 1.57
CA PRO A 63 1.17 -8.48 1.21
C PRO A 63 0.70 -9.40 0.09
N GLN A 64 -0.57 -9.81 0.12
CA GLN A 64 -1.14 -10.69 -0.90
C GLN A 64 -1.28 -9.98 -2.25
N LEU A 65 -1.74 -8.73 -2.24
CA LEU A 65 -1.85 -7.87 -3.43
C LEU A 65 -0.48 -7.74 -4.11
N MET A 66 0.53 -7.29 -3.37
CA MET A 66 1.85 -7.01 -3.93
C MET A 66 2.59 -8.28 -4.34
N LYS A 67 2.41 -9.40 -3.63
CA LYS A 67 2.96 -10.70 -4.05
C LYS A 67 2.43 -11.15 -5.42
N LYS A 68 1.17 -10.81 -5.76
CA LYS A 68 0.56 -11.15 -7.05
C LYS A 68 0.82 -10.12 -8.17
N LEU A 69 1.47 -8.99 -7.80
CA LEU A 69 1.88 -7.90 -8.68
C LEU A 69 3.42 -7.88 -8.83
N GLU A 70 4.02 -9.04 -9.12
CA GLU A 70 5.47 -9.16 -9.28
C GLU A 70 6.01 -8.15 -10.30
N GLY A 71 7.14 -7.52 -9.94
CA GLY A 71 7.77 -6.49 -10.77
C GLY A 71 7.14 -5.10 -10.69
N THR A 72 6.04 -4.95 -9.92
CA THR A 72 5.44 -3.63 -9.66
C THR A 72 6.07 -3.01 -8.42
N GLU A 73 6.47 -1.75 -8.52
CA GLU A 73 7.08 -1.02 -7.40
C GLU A 73 6.05 -0.68 -6.32
N PHE A 74 6.36 -1.02 -5.06
CA PHE A 74 5.52 -0.68 -3.91
C PHE A 74 6.04 0.56 -3.21
N LEU A 75 5.22 1.60 -3.14
CA LEU A 75 5.56 2.91 -2.57
C LEU A 75 4.67 3.23 -1.36
N PRO A 76 5.09 2.94 -0.14
CA PRO A 76 4.35 3.30 1.07
C PRO A 76 4.55 4.78 1.42
N TRP A 77 3.47 5.56 1.46
CA TRP A 77 3.47 6.98 1.82
C TRP A 77 2.74 7.20 3.14
N HIS A 78 3.45 7.66 4.15
CA HIS A 78 2.86 7.92 5.46
C HIS A 78 2.40 9.38 5.60
N LEU A 79 1.19 9.57 6.14
CA LEU A 79 0.65 10.92 6.40
C LEU A 79 1.18 11.49 7.71
N LYS A 80 2.00 12.54 7.63
CA LYS A 80 2.56 13.23 8.80
C LYS A 80 1.53 14.06 9.58
N THR A 81 0.40 14.38 8.97
CA THR A 81 -0.61 15.28 9.52
C THR A 81 -1.60 14.63 10.47
N LYS A 82 -1.53 13.31 10.67
CA LYS A 82 -2.39 12.55 11.57
C LYS A 82 -1.60 11.93 12.70
N GLY A 83 -2.16 12.01 13.92
CA GLY A 83 -1.58 11.49 15.13
C GLY A 83 -0.55 12.40 15.78
N VAL A 84 -0.41 12.29 17.09
CA VAL A 84 0.51 13.12 17.88
C VAL A 84 1.95 12.99 17.39
N PHE A 85 2.35 11.78 16.98
CA PHE A 85 3.68 11.49 16.46
C PHE A 85 3.72 11.38 14.93
N GLY A 86 2.73 11.92 14.21
CA GLY A 86 2.64 11.78 12.75
C GLY A 86 3.90 12.20 12.01
N GLN A 87 4.46 13.38 12.33
CA GLN A 87 5.71 13.85 11.74
C GLN A 87 6.89 12.95 12.13
N THR A 88 6.96 12.51 13.39
CA THR A 88 8.01 11.62 13.88
C THR A 88 7.95 10.27 13.18
N ALA A 89 6.75 9.69 13.05
CA ALA A 89 6.54 8.42 12.35
C ALA A 89 6.94 8.52 10.87
N SER A 90 6.58 9.60 10.18
CA SER A 90 7.03 9.83 8.80
C SER A 90 8.55 9.87 8.70
N GLY A 91 9.22 10.57 9.61
CA GLY A 91 10.69 10.62 9.65
C GLY A 91 11.32 9.24 9.86
N ILE A 92 10.78 8.45 10.80
CA ILE A 92 11.23 7.07 11.05
C ILE A 92 11.06 6.23 9.77
N PHE A 93 9.87 6.22 9.17
CA PHE A 93 9.60 5.38 8.01
C PHE A 93 10.44 5.79 6.80
N ALA A 94 10.62 7.08 6.54
CA ALA A 94 11.46 7.55 5.44
C ALA A 94 12.93 7.13 5.63
N ALA A 95 13.48 7.29 6.84
CA ALA A 95 14.83 6.87 7.15
C ALA A 95 15.03 5.35 6.98
N LEU A 96 14.08 4.54 7.47
CA LEU A 96 14.18 3.08 7.39
C LEU A 96 14.00 2.56 5.96
N ILE A 97 13.18 3.21 5.13
CA ILE A 97 13.10 2.90 3.69
C ILE A 97 14.45 3.15 3.01
N VAL A 98 15.13 4.27 3.34
CA VAL A 98 16.47 4.56 2.80
C VAL A 98 17.50 3.50 3.21
N LEU A 99 17.43 3.02 4.46
CA LEU A 99 18.31 1.95 4.94
C LEU A 99 18.00 0.60 4.28
N ASP A 100 16.72 0.25 4.12
CA ASP A 100 16.32 -0.97 3.41
C ASP A 100 16.80 -0.97 1.97
N GLU A 101 16.65 0.17 1.28
CA GLU A 101 17.10 0.30 -0.10
C GLU A 101 18.62 0.24 -0.24
N LYS A 102 19.37 0.85 0.70
CA LYS A 102 20.83 0.75 0.74
C LYS A 102 21.30 -0.69 0.86
N ASP A 103 20.55 -1.51 1.60
CA ASP A 103 20.86 -2.91 1.86
C ASP A 103 20.20 -3.87 0.83
N ASP A 104 19.56 -3.34 -0.20
CA ASP A 104 18.80 -4.09 -1.24
C ASP A 104 17.70 -4.98 -0.65
N VAL A 105 17.04 -4.50 0.40
CA VAL A 105 15.97 -5.23 1.10
C VAL A 105 14.60 -4.74 0.63
N SER A 106 13.77 -5.65 0.14
CA SER A 106 12.38 -5.36 -0.23
C SER A 106 11.57 -4.89 0.97
N LEU A 107 10.81 -3.80 0.82
CA LEU A 107 9.93 -3.24 1.87
C LEU A 107 8.81 -4.20 2.32
N LEU A 108 8.56 -5.26 1.55
CA LEU A 108 7.58 -6.31 1.85
C LEU A 108 8.20 -7.51 2.56
N SER A 109 9.52 -7.64 2.53
CA SER A 109 10.28 -8.71 3.18
C SER A 109 10.12 -8.67 4.70
N ASP A 110 10.25 -9.82 5.36
CA ASP A 110 10.31 -9.90 6.81
C ASP A 110 11.62 -9.32 7.37
N GLU A 111 12.63 -9.16 6.53
CA GLU A 111 13.90 -8.51 6.89
C GLU A 111 13.83 -6.98 6.85
N SER A 112 12.82 -6.39 6.20
CA SER A 112 12.68 -4.93 6.07
C SER A 112 12.60 -4.22 7.43
N LYS A 113 13.52 -3.28 7.63
CA LYS A 113 13.56 -2.38 8.79
C LYS A 113 12.29 -1.52 8.88
N PHE A 114 11.86 -0.98 7.73
CA PHE A 114 10.60 -0.26 7.60
C PHE A 114 9.39 -1.10 8.05
N LYS A 115 9.28 -2.33 7.55
CA LYS A 115 8.17 -3.23 7.90
C LYS A 115 8.20 -3.57 9.39
N LYS A 116 9.34 -3.96 9.94
CA LYS A 116 9.52 -4.27 11.37
C LYS A 116 9.08 -3.10 12.26
N ALA A 117 9.59 -1.90 11.99
CA ALA A 117 9.25 -0.69 12.75
C ALA A 117 7.76 -0.34 12.64
N LYS A 118 7.20 -0.35 11.43
CA LYS A 118 5.79 -0.07 11.18
C LYS A 118 4.89 -1.00 11.99
N PHE A 119 5.17 -2.29 11.97
CA PHE A 119 4.37 -3.25 12.74
C PHE A 119 4.57 -3.14 14.25
N ALA A 120 5.75 -2.75 14.73
CA ALA A 120 5.97 -2.48 16.15
C ALA A 120 5.12 -1.30 16.63
N ILE A 121 5.08 -0.21 15.86
CA ILE A 121 4.24 0.95 16.15
C ILE A 121 2.74 0.56 16.08
N TYR A 122 2.29 -0.14 15.04
CA TYR A 122 0.91 -0.60 14.93
C TYR A 122 0.50 -1.45 16.14
N LYS A 123 1.33 -2.43 16.54
CA LYS A 123 1.04 -3.28 17.70
C LYS A 123 0.99 -2.47 18.98
N ALA A 124 1.89 -1.51 19.19
CA ALA A 124 1.86 -0.65 20.36
C ALA A 124 0.54 0.15 20.43
N VAL A 125 0.18 0.83 19.35
CA VAL A 125 -1.00 1.70 19.30
C VAL A 125 -2.31 0.90 19.30
N HIS A 126 -2.42 -0.12 18.44
CA HIS A 126 -3.71 -0.79 18.23
C HIS A 126 -3.97 -1.99 19.13
N ASP A 127 -2.94 -2.80 19.39
CA ASP A 127 -3.12 -4.02 20.20
C ASP A 127 -2.92 -3.72 21.69
N LYS A 128 -1.85 -2.99 22.05
CA LYS A 128 -1.52 -2.66 23.44
C LYS A 128 -2.20 -1.40 23.96
N LYS A 129 -2.80 -0.59 23.06
CA LYS A 129 -3.42 0.72 23.39
C LYS A 129 -2.44 1.68 24.06
N ASP A 130 -1.17 1.60 23.67
CA ASP A 130 -0.12 2.47 24.18
C ASP A 130 -0.25 3.87 23.55
N ASP A 131 -0.53 4.87 24.38
CA ASP A 131 -0.62 6.27 24.00
C ASP A 131 0.71 7.03 24.15
N PHE A 132 1.76 6.30 24.52
CA PHE A 132 3.10 6.87 24.76
C PHE A 132 3.08 8.08 25.71
N GLY A 133 2.44 7.88 26.87
CA GLY A 133 2.35 8.89 27.93
C GLY A 133 1.43 10.04 27.56
N GLY A 134 0.26 9.72 26.98
CA GLY A 134 -0.66 10.76 26.48
C GLY A 134 -0.08 11.58 25.34
N GLY A 135 0.83 10.98 24.55
CA GLY A 135 1.49 11.67 23.45
C GLY A 135 2.73 12.51 23.85
N SER A 136 3.20 12.39 25.07
CA SER A 136 4.37 13.17 25.56
C SER A 136 5.71 12.44 25.40
N ASP A 137 5.72 11.11 25.32
CA ASP A 137 6.92 10.27 25.29
C ASP A 137 7.39 9.94 23.87
N LYS A 138 7.85 10.98 23.17
CA LYS A 138 8.42 10.87 21.82
C LYS A 138 9.62 9.93 21.77
N GLN A 139 10.46 9.91 22.82
CA GLN A 139 11.66 9.07 22.86
C GLN A 139 11.29 7.59 22.87
N ARG A 140 10.30 7.20 23.67
CA ARG A 140 9.81 5.82 23.72
C ARG A 140 9.15 5.42 22.41
N PHE A 141 8.41 6.33 21.74
CA PHE A 141 7.84 6.09 20.42
C PHE A 141 8.93 5.75 19.38
N ILE A 142 9.99 6.58 19.31
CA ILE A 142 11.14 6.36 18.41
C ILE A 142 11.83 5.05 18.77
N LYS A 143 12.13 4.83 20.06
CA LYS A 143 12.80 3.61 20.53
C LYS A 143 12.02 2.34 20.17
N THR A 144 10.69 2.35 20.29
CA THR A 144 9.83 1.21 19.92
C THR A 144 10.02 0.80 18.46
N ALA A 145 10.14 1.77 17.57
CA ALA A 145 10.36 1.53 16.15
C ALA A 145 11.78 1.03 15.84
N LEU A 146 12.78 1.72 16.40
CA LEU A 146 14.18 1.45 16.10
C LEU A 146 14.65 0.12 16.69
N ASP A 147 14.24 -0.23 17.91
CA ASP A 147 14.54 -1.53 18.53
C ASP A 147 14.01 -2.69 17.66
N ALA A 148 12.77 -2.55 17.17
CA ALA A 148 12.18 -3.58 16.30
C ALA A 148 12.89 -3.71 14.95
N ALA A 149 13.40 -2.60 14.43
CA ALA A 149 14.14 -2.55 13.17
C ALA A 149 15.61 -2.97 13.32
N GLY A 150 16.14 -3.05 14.56
CA GLY A 150 17.56 -3.29 14.83
C GLY A 150 18.45 -2.15 14.36
N VAL A 151 17.99 -0.90 14.47
CA VAL A 151 18.66 0.31 14.01
C VAL A 151 19.02 1.19 15.19
N SER A 152 20.26 1.65 15.25
CA SER A 152 20.71 2.60 16.27
C SER A 152 20.16 4.01 16.03
N MET A 153 20.13 4.83 17.08
CA MET A 153 19.71 6.25 16.97
C MET A 153 20.60 7.01 15.98
N SER A 154 21.91 6.76 16.00
CA SER A 154 22.85 7.45 15.09
C SER A 154 22.64 7.07 13.63
N GLU A 155 22.35 5.79 13.33
CA GLU A 155 22.02 5.35 11.96
C GLU A 155 20.71 5.97 11.48
N TYR A 156 19.70 6.00 12.35
CA TYR A 156 18.42 6.64 12.06
C TYR A 156 18.61 8.14 11.75
N GLU A 157 19.32 8.88 12.60
CA GLU A 157 19.56 10.32 12.42
C GLU A 157 20.32 10.61 11.13
N ALA A 158 21.35 9.81 10.83
CA ALA A 158 22.11 9.93 9.60
C ALA A 158 21.26 9.64 8.36
N ALA A 159 20.42 8.59 8.41
CA ALA A 159 19.51 8.24 7.31
C ALA A 159 18.43 9.31 7.12
N LEU A 160 17.85 9.82 8.21
CA LEU A 160 16.85 10.90 8.17
C LEU A 160 17.40 12.18 7.57
N ALA A 161 18.66 12.55 7.89
CA ALA A 161 19.33 13.73 7.35
C ALA A 161 19.68 13.60 5.86
N SER A 162 19.59 12.41 5.28
CA SER A 162 19.94 12.18 3.88
C SER A 162 18.99 12.93 2.92
N LYS A 163 19.54 13.38 1.78
CA LYS A 163 18.74 13.99 0.72
C LYS A 163 17.57 13.11 0.28
N LYS A 164 17.76 11.78 0.29
CA LYS A 164 16.76 10.81 -0.13
C LYS A 164 15.58 10.73 0.85
N ALA A 165 15.83 10.64 2.14
CA ALA A 165 14.78 10.67 3.15
C ALA A 165 13.98 11.98 3.11
N GLN A 166 14.66 13.12 2.94
CA GLN A 166 14.00 14.42 2.81
C GLN A 166 13.17 14.52 1.53
N ALA A 167 13.62 13.94 0.42
CA ALA A 167 12.86 13.87 -0.83
C ALA A 167 11.60 12.99 -0.68
N LEU A 168 11.70 11.84 0.01
CA LEU A 168 10.54 10.99 0.32
C LEU A 168 9.51 11.76 1.16
N LEU A 169 9.94 12.44 2.21
CA LEU A 169 9.05 13.23 3.08
C LEU A 169 8.33 14.33 2.29
N ALA A 170 9.03 15.05 1.43
CA ALA A 170 8.44 16.07 0.56
C ALA A 170 7.45 15.47 -0.44
N GLN A 171 7.77 14.31 -1.03
CA GLN A 171 6.89 13.61 -1.95
C GLN A 171 5.59 13.13 -1.28
N TRP A 172 5.68 12.65 -0.04
CA TRP A 172 4.52 12.15 0.71
C TRP A 172 3.49 13.24 1.04
N ASP A 173 3.86 14.52 1.00
CA ASP A 173 2.93 15.62 1.24
C ASP A 173 1.75 15.61 0.25
N ALA A 174 1.98 15.17 -0.99
CA ALA A 174 0.92 15.01 -1.98
C ALA A 174 -0.11 13.92 -1.61
N GLY A 175 0.24 12.99 -0.73
CA GLY A 175 -0.68 11.96 -0.23
C GLY A 175 -1.85 12.52 0.57
N TYR A 176 -1.73 13.72 1.12
CA TYR A 176 -2.82 14.35 1.88
C TYR A 176 -4.02 14.67 0.98
N GLU A 177 -3.79 15.21 -0.23
CA GLU A 177 -4.86 15.51 -1.18
C GLU A 177 -5.65 14.24 -1.56
N VAL A 178 -4.96 13.11 -1.74
CA VAL A 178 -5.60 11.81 -2.00
C VAL A 178 -6.40 11.32 -0.79
N ALA A 179 -5.82 11.44 0.41
CA ALA A 179 -6.49 11.01 1.64
C ALA A 179 -7.76 11.81 1.97
N VAL A 180 -7.85 13.06 1.51
CA VAL A 180 -9.08 13.88 1.61
C VAL A 180 -10.21 13.28 0.76
N ILE A 181 -9.87 12.65 -0.38
CA ILE A 181 -10.85 12.06 -1.29
C ILE A 181 -11.39 10.73 -0.75
N SER A 182 -10.52 9.83 -0.31
CA SER A 182 -10.88 8.43 -0.02
C SER A 182 -10.66 7.99 1.43
N GLY A 183 -10.04 8.83 2.25
CA GLY A 183 -9.52 8.39 3.54
C GLY A 183 -8.24 7.54 3.38
N VAL A 184 -7.90 6.77 4.41
CA VAL A 184 -6.78 5.82 4.41
C VAL A 184 -7.21 4.47 5.00
N PRO A 185 -6.68 3.33 4.50
CA PRO A 185 -5.65 3.24 3.48
C PRO A 185 -6.16 3.59 2.09
N ALA A 186 -5.39 4.34 1.30
CA ALA A 186 -5.66 4.61 -0.10
C ALA A 186 -4.61 3.93 -0.98
N PHE A 187 -5.03 3.44 -2.16
CA PHE A 187 -4.14 2.84 -3.14
C PHE A 187 -4.24 3.59 -4.46
N VAL A 188 -3.11 4.08 -4.96
CA VAL A 188 -3.02 4.78 -6.24
C VAL A 188 -2.13 4.01 -7.17
N VAL A 189 -2.66 3.63 -8.33
CA VAL A 189 -1.94 2.88 -9.38
C VAL A 189 -1.37 3.87 -10.39
N SER A 190 -0.10 3.69 -10.78
CA SER A 190 0.61 4.53 -11.76
C SER A 190 0.58 6.04 -11.41
N GLY A 191 0.41 6.37 -10.12
CA GLY A 191 0.23 7.75 -9.69
C GLY A 191 -1.07 8.42 -10.12
N LYS A 192 -1.94 7.76 -10.86
CA LYS A 192 -3.09 8.34 -11.54
C LYS A 192 -4.44 7.78 -11.09
N TYR A 193 -4.52 6.48 -10.85
CA TYR A 193 -5.78 5.80 -10.62
C TYR A 193 -5.96 5.49 -9.14
N LEU A 194 -6.82 6.21 -8.44
CA LEU A 194 -7.18 5.97 -7.05
C LEU A 194 -8.24 4.86 -6.98
N LEU A 195 -7.90 3.75 -6.33
CA LEU A 195 -8.81 2.61 -6.18
C LEU A 195 -9.91 2.89 -5.15
N ASN A 196 -11.13 2.49 -5.47
CA ASN A 196 -12.20 2.32 -4.50
C ASN A 196 -12.10 0.91 -3.91
N THR A 197 -11.35 0.76 -2.81
CA THR A 197 -11.08 -0.55 -2.22
C THR A 197 -12.32 -1.28 -1.72
N SER A 198 -13.42 -0.58 -1.45
CA SER A 198 -14.69 -1.17 -1.02
C SER A 198 -15.49 -1.80 -2.16
N SER A 199 -15.13 -1.52 -3.41
CA SER A 199 -15.80 -2.11 -4.59
C SER A 199 -15.32 -3.53 -4.93
N PHE A 200 -14.27 -4.02 -4.26
CA PHE A 200 -13.69 -5.33 -4.51
C PHE A 200 -14.07 -6.31 -3.40
N GLY A 201 -14.66 -7.45 -3.77
CA GLY A 201 -15.04 -8.51 -2.85
C GLY A 201 -13.86 -9.40 -2.41
N SER A 202 -12.72 -9.33 -3.13
CA SER A 202 -11.55 -10.15 -2.87
C SER A 202 -10.23 -9.46 -3.26
N VAL A 203 -9.12 -9.99 -2.73
CA VAL A 203 -7.78 -9.55 -3.15
C VAL A 203 -7.53 -9.86 -4.62
N ASP A 204 -8.07 -10.95 -5.14
CA ASP A 204 -7.89 -11.33 -6.55
C ASP A 204 -8.58 -10.36 -7.50
N GLU A 205 -9.77 -9.89 -7.17
CA GLU A 205 -10.43 -8.82 -7.91
C GLU A 205 -9.62 -7.52 -7.89
N MET A 206 -9.08 -7.15 -6.73
CA MET A 206 -8.22 -5.98 -6.60
C MET A 206 -6.92 -6.13 -7.42
N VAL A 207 -6.32 -7.34 -7.46
CA VAL A 207 -5.15 -7.64 -8.30
C VAL A 207 -5.48 -7.48 -9.79
N ALA A 208 -6.60 -8.04 -10.23
CA ALA A 208 -7.05 -7.92 -11.62
C ALA A 208 -7.24 -6.45 -12.02
N ALA A 209 -7.88 -5.67 -11.14
CA ALA A 209 -8.08 -4.24 -11.32
C ALA A 209 -6.74 -3.47 -11.44
N VAL A 210 -5.80 -3.74 -10.53
CA VAL A 210 -4.49 -3.08 -10.57
C VAL A 210 -3.74 -3.42 -11.85
N LYS A 211 -3.73 -4.70 -12.28
CA LYS A 211 -3.08 -5.12 -13.54
C LYS A 211 -3.67 -4.41 -14.76
N GLU A 212 -5.00 -4.28 -14.82
CA GLU A 212 -5.66 -3.56 -15.91
C GLU A 212 -5.27 -2.07 -15.90
N LEU A 213 -5.22 -1.43 -14.73
CA LEU A 213 -4.86 -0.01 -14.61
C LEU A 213 -3.37 0.25 -14.87
N LEU A 214 -2.48 -0.70 -14.56
CA LEU A 214 -1.05 -0.62 -14.91
C LEU A 214 -0.83 -0.70 -16.42
N ALA A 215 -1.74 -1.34 -17.17
CA ALA A 215 -1.67 -1.48 -18.62
C ALA A 215 -2.23 -0.27 -19.39
N LYS A 216 -2.91 0.67 -18.71
CA LYS A 216 -3.43 1.93 -19.31
C LYS A 216 -2.39 3.02 -19.35
#